data_8a4d3b14a740efeba03b9b42fac9c895
#
_entry.id   8a4d3b14a740efeba03b9b42fac9c895
#
_cell.length_a   1.000
_cell.length_b   1.000
_cell.length_c   1.000
_cell.angle_alpha   90.00
_cell.angle_beta   90.00
_cell.angle_gamma   90.00
#
_symmetry.space_group_name_H-M   'P 1'
#
loop_
_entity.id
_entity.type
_entity.pdbx_description
1 polymer ?
#
loop_
_entity_poly.entity_id
_entity_poly.type
_entity_poly.pdbx_seq_one_letter_code
_entity_poly.pdbx_strand_id
1 'polypeptide(L)'
;MVWPLPKKLIAAFFRKVKKVIVVEELDPFLETEIKAMGYKVQCGKNFIPAIGELSPSIVKQSLTKPVEGKRYQAPKVRIKSEDLPRRPPNLCAGCAHRPLFYALKRLGLYVFGDIGCYALAVAPPLSAMHASTCMGAGIGGAYGAGKVIGKDGLGKICAVLGDSTFFHSGVTPLVDAVYNKGYSTTIILDNGITAMTGQQEHPGTGYTVHSEPTTMIDYEQLAKAVGVKHVRKVDPYKVNETMEVIREEVNRDAASVIITENSPCILLRRAKPLEKFKSPWYAIDAEKCRGCKVCLGINCPAMSWLEGADLTKDGHKRKGIVLINKDQCVGCEVCVQICKFEAIMPGTK
;
A
#
# COMPACT_ATOMS: atom_id res chain seq x y z
N MET A 1 23.31 -9.34 -7.22
CA MET A 1 24.13 -8.52 -6.29
C MET A 1 24.67 -7.35 -7.09
N VAL A 2 24.37 -6.14 -6.68
CA VAL A 2 24.75 -4.91 -7.38
C VAL A 2 26.00 -4.27 -6.75
N TRP A 3 26.16 -4.44 -5.44
CA TRP A 3 27.27 -3.87 -4.69
C TRP A 3 27.77 -4.84 -3.60
N PRO A 4 29.09 -5.01 -3.42
CA PRO A 4 30.16 -4.49 -4.28
C PRO A 4 30.19 -5.16 -5.65
N LEU A 5 30.65 -4.43 -6.68
CA LEU A 5 30.70 -4.98 -8.04
C LEU A 5 31.60 -6.22 -8.13
N PRO A 6 31.23 -7.24 -8.90
CA PRO A 6 32.00 -8.48 -9.05
C PRO A 6 33.23 -8.27 -9.96
N LYS A 7 34.29 -7.71 -9.40
CA LYS A 7 35.54 -7.33 -10.14
C LYS A 7 36.05 -8.41 -11.07
N LYS A 8 36.09 -9.68 -10.60
CA LYS A 8 36.58 -10.81 -11.41
C LYS A 8 35.72 -11.06 -12.65
N LEU A 9 34.40 -10.95 -12.51
CA LEU A 9 33.43 -11.14 -13.61
C LEU A 9 33.55 -10.01 -14.63
N ILE A 10 33.65 -8.77 -14.17
CA ILE A 10 33.85 -7.58 -15.01
C ILE A 10 35.15 -7.70 -15.78
N ALA A 11 36.28 -8.03 -15.12
CA ALA A 11 37.56 -8.25 -15.76
C ALA A 11 37.50 -9.36 -16.83
N ALA A 12 36.81 -10.48 -16.55
CA ALA A 12 36.61 -11.56 -17.49
C ALA A 12 35.79 -11.15 -18.72
N PHE A 13 34.75 -10.32 -18.50
CA PHE A 13 33.95 -9.77 -19.59
C PHE A 13 34.78 -8.85 -20.51
N PHE A 14 35.52 -7.90 -19.93
CA PHE A 14 36.35 -6.97 -20.70
C PHE A 14 37.42 -7.65 -21.55
N ARG A 15 37.93 -8.84 -21.14
CA ARG A 15 38.86 -9.64 -21.96
C ARG A 15 38.17 -10.27 -23.19
N LYS A 16 36.87 -10.43 -23.20
CA LYS A 16 36.12 -11.11 -24.28
C LYS A 16 35.58 -10.17 -25.34
N VAL A 17 35.53 -8.84 -25.06
CA VAL A 17 34.85 -7.88 -25.92
C VAL A 17 35.75 -6.70 -26.24
N LYS A 18 35.60 -6.10 -27.43
CA LYS A 18 36.38 -4.94 -27.87
C LYS A 18 35.75 -3.60 -27.47
N LYS A 19 34.42 -3.54 -27.31
CA LYS A 19 33.70 -2.33 -26.98
C LYS A 19 32.69 -2.67 -25.87
N VAL A 20 32.62 -1.80 -24.89
CA VAL A 20 31.66 -1.93 -23.75
C VAL A 20 30.74 -0.74 -23.72
N ILE A 21 29.48 -1.02 -23.58
CA ILE A 21 28.42 -0.03 -23.43
C ILE A 21 27.77 -0.28 -22.07
N VAL A 22 27.58 0.77 -21.28
CA VAL A 22 26.83 0.70 -20.02
C VAL A 22 25.46 1.38 -20.23
N VAL A 23 24.41 0.61 -20.01
CA VAL A 23 23.03 1.09 -20.05
C VAL A 23 22.46 0.99 -18.64
N GLU A 24 22.26 2.11 -18.00
CA GLU A 24 21.71 2.21 -16.66
C GLU A 24 20.80 3.44 -16.55
N GLU A 25 19.83 3.40 -15.67
CA GLU A 25 18.96 4.54 -15.38
C GLU A 25 19.61 5.50 -14.40
N LEU A 26 19.14 6.76 -14.38
CA LEU A 26 19.57 7.82 -13.47
C LEU A 26 21.08 8.08 -13.55
N ASP A 27 21.77 8.14 -12.42
CA ASP A 27 23.19 8.47 -12.30
C ASP A 27 24.10 7.35 -12.83
N PRO A 28 25.32 7.70 -13.28
CA PRO A 28 26.29 6.75 -13.85
C PRO A 28 26.98 5.90 -12.79
N PHE A 29 26.22 5.07 -12.05
CA PHE A 29 26.77 4.24 -10.98
C PHE A 29 27.70 3.14 -11.49
N LEU A 30 27.19 2.27 -12.38
CA LEU A 30 28.00 1.18 -12.97
C LEU A 30 29.14 1.73 -13.84
N GLU A 31 28.84 2.73 -14.66
CA GLU A 31 29.82 3.36 -15.53
C GLU A 31 30.99 3.95 -14.72
N THR A 32 30.68 4.65 -13.63
CA THR A 32 31.71 5.27 -12.76
C THR A 32 32.57 4.24 -12.09
N GLU A 33 31.96 3.20 -11.52
CA GLU A 33 32.68 2.13 -10.82
C GLU A 33 33.58 1.31 -11.79
N ILE A 34 33.06 1.00 -12.98
CA ILE A 34 33.84 0.30 -14.02
C ILE A 34 35.04 1.16 -14.47
N LYS A 35 34.86 2.45 -14.66
CA LYS A 35 35.95 3.38 -14.99
C LYS A 35 36.96 3.48 -13.84
N ALA A 36 36.49 3.49 -12.59
CA ALA A 36 37.36 3.50 -11.41
C ALA A 36 38.25 2.23 -11.31
N MET A 37 37.79 1.10 -11.89
CA MET A 37 38.56 -0.12 -12.01
C MET A 37 39.62 -0.05 -13.16
N GLY A 38 39.73 1.07 -13.88
CA GLY A 38 40.66 1.26 -15.00
C GLY A 38 40.13 0.79 -16.36
N TYR A 39 38.85 0.39 -16.48
CA TYR A 39 38.31 -0.05 -17.75
C TYR A 39 37.72 1.10 -18.57
N LYS A 40 37.85 1.02 -19.90
CA LYS A 40 37.29 2.02 -20.84
C LYS A 40 35.87 1.64 -21.22
N VAL A 41 34.88 2.51 -20.89
CA VAL A 41 33.50 2.44 -21.36
C VAL A 41 33.34 3.34 -22.58
N GLN A 42 32.92 2.79 -23.73
CA GLN A 42 32.76 3.55 -24.98
C GLN A 42 31.47 4.36 -25.03
N CYS A 43 30.39 3.81 -24.52
CA CYS A 43 29.08 4.48 -24.42
C CYS A 43 28.54 4.30 -23.03
N GLY A 44 28.04 5.37 -22.45
CA GLY A 44 27.37 5.43 -21.17
C GLY A 44 26.48 6.66 -21.13
N LYS A 45 26.49 7.44 -20.07
CA LYS A 45 25.67 8.65 -19.92
C LYS A 45 26.01 9.79 -20.90
N ASN A 46 27.09 9.69 -21.61
CA ASN A 46 27.38 10.58 -22.75
C ASN A 46 26.37 10.38 -23.93
N PHE A 47 25.70 9.23 -24.02
CA PHE A 47 24.69 8.91 -25.03
C PHE A 47 23.36 8.49 -24.42
N ILE A 48 23.37 7.73 -23.33
CA ILE A 48 22.17 7.28 -22.63
C ILE A 48 21.63 8.43 -21.74
N PRO A 49 20.38 8.83 -21.85
CA PRO A 49 19.82 9.90 -21.02
C PRO A 49 19.88 9.54 -19.52
N ALA A 50 20.19 10.56 -18.70
CA ALA A 50 20.22 10.42 -17.24
C ALA A 50 18.85 10.71 -16.60
N ILE A 51 17.94 11.33 -17.35
CA ILE A 51 16.61 11.74 -16.84
C ILE A 51 15.54 11.00 -17.62
N GLY A 52 14.51 10.55 -16.91
CA GLY A 52 13.37 9.80 -17.45
C GLY A 52 13.62 8.30 -17.51
N GLU A 53 12.55 7.57 -17.81
CA GLU A 53 12.55 6.11 -17.91
C GLU A 53 13.21 5.65 -19.22
N LEU A 54 14.03 4.61 -19.17
CA LEU A 54 14.64 4.01 -20.35
C LEU A 54 13.72 2.97 -20.98
N SER A 55 13.02 3.35 -22.05
CA SER A 55 12.31 2.38 -22.90
C SER A 55 13.25 1.72 -23.92
N PRO A 56 12.90 0.53 -24.46
CA PRO A 56 13.68 -0.10 -25.53
C PRO A 56 13.92 0.80 -26.73
N SER A 57 12.96 1.64 -27.09
CA SER A 57 13.07 2.62 -28.20
C SER A 57 14.09 3.72 -27.89
N ILE A 58 14.11 4.22 -26.67
CA ILE A 58 15.09 5.22 -26.21
C ILE A 58 16.49 4.63 -26.25
N VAL A 59 16.67 3.43 -25.70
CA VAL A 59 17.96 2.73 -25.71
C VAL A 59 18.45 2.48 -27.14
N LYS A 60 17.58 1.95 -28.01
CA LYS A 60 17.90 1.74 -29.43
C LYS A 60 18.36 3.04 -30.11
N GLN A 61 17.62 4.13 -29.95
CA GLN A 61 17.97 5.43 -30.54
C GLN A 61 19.29 5.97 -29.96
N SER A 62 19.53 5.81 -28.68
CA SER A 62 20.75 6.25 -28.01
C SER A 62 21.98 5.47 -28.50
N LEU A 63 21.82 4.17 -28.80
CA LEU A 63 22.91 3.31 -29.28
C LEU A 63 23.17 3.43 -30.80
N THR A 64 22.18 3.81 -31.60
CA THR A 64 22.37 4.07 -33.03
C THR A 64 23.06 5.40 -33.28
N LYS A 65 22.87 6.40 -32.45
CA LYS A 65 23.45 7.75 -32.59
C LYS A 65 24.95 7.90 -32.32
N PRO A 66 25.62 7.09 -31.47
CA PRO A 66 27.07 7.10 -31.38
C PRO A 66 27.78 6.82 -32.71
N VAL A 67 27.11 6.09 -33.61
CA VAL A 67 27.61 5.83 -34.97
C VAL A 67 27.59 7.10 -35.83
N GLU A 68 26.66 8.03 -35.53
CA GLU A 68 26.44 9.28 -36.24
C GLU A 68 26.99 10.52 -35.49
N GLY A 69 27.56 10.35 -34.29
CA GLY A 69 28.10 11.47 -33.49
C GLY A 69 27.06 12.39 -32.84
N LYS A 70 25.78 12.02 -32.84
CA LYS A 70 24.67 12.85 -32.32
C LYS A 70 24.19 12.35 -30.97
N ARG A 71 23.95 13.26 -30.01
CA ARG A 71 23.26 12.93 -28.75
C ARG A 71 21.80 12.60 -28.97
N TYR A 72 21.25 11.69 -28.15
CA TYR A 72 19.81 11.44 -28.10
C TYR A 72 19.07 12.76 -27.79
N GLN A 73 18.03 13.03 -28.59
CA GLN A 73 17.05 14.06 -28.29
C GLN A 73 15.71 13.38 -28.09
N ALA A 74 15.11 13.60 -26.92
CA ALA A 74 13.76 13.10 -26.66
C ALA A 74 12.77 13.58 -27.73
N PRO A 75 11.87 12.72 -28.21
CA PRO A 75 10.82 13.17 -29.13
C PRO A 75 9.99 14.26 -28.45
N LYS A 76 9.67 15.32 -29.20
CA LYS A 76 8.78 16.36 -28.69
C LYS A 76 7.39 15.75 -28.53
N VAL A 77 6.92 15.64 -27.30
CA VAL A 77 5.57 15.20 -26.99
C VAL A 77 4.61 16.33 -27.40
N ARG A 78 3.67 16.04 -28.31
CA ARG A 78 2.66 17.01 -28.78
C ARG A 78 1.44 17.09 -27.87
N ILE A 79 1.22 16.08 -27.02
CA ILE A 79 0.09 16.03 -26.09
C ILE A 79 0.51 16.80 -24.82
N LYS A 80 -0.28 17.80 -24.45
CA LYS A 80 -0.07 18.52 -23.21
C LYS A 80 -0.46 17.62 -22.04
N SER A 81 0.35 17.60 -20.97
CA SER A 81 0.05 16.80 -19.76
C SER A 81 -1.30 17.13 -19.13
N GLU A 82 -1.76 18.37 -19.32
CA GLU A 82 -3.05 18.88 -18.85
C GLU A 82 -4.24 18.22 -19.55
N ASP A 83 -4.05 17.77 -20.79
CA ASP A 83 -5.08 17.11 -21.61
C ASP A 83 -5.23 15.61 -21.25
N LEU A 84 -4.33 15.07 -20.44
CA LEU A 84 -4.37 13.67 -20.03
C LEU A 84 -5.21 13.48 -18.76
N PRO A 85 -6.08 12.46 -18.71
CA PRO A 85 -6.85 12.17 -17.50
C PRO A 85 -5.90 11.78 -16.36
N ARG A 86 -6.07 12.41 -15.21
CA ARG A 86 -5.33 12.06 -13.98
C ARG A 86 -5.70 10.64 -13.55
N ARG A 87 -4.69 9.82 -13.29
CA ARG A 87 -4.83 8.44 -12.81
C ARG A 87 -3.99 8.24 -11.54
N PRO A 88 -4.41 8.83 -10.42
CA PRO A 88 -3.67 8.66 -9.17
C PRO A 88 -3.67 7.19 -8.76
N PRO A 89 -2.60 6.69 -8.12
CA PRO A 89 -2.58 5.35 -7.58
C PRO A 89 -3.68 5.18 -6.53
N ASN A 90 -4.26 3.99 -6.47
CA ASN A 90 -5.35 3.68 -5.56
C ASN A 90 -5.22 2.26 -5.01
N LEU A 91 -5.79 2.00 -3.83
CA LEU A 91 -5.89 0.66 -3.29
C LEU A 91 -6.77 -0.23 -4.19
N CYS A 92 -6.50 -1.52 -4.24
CA CYS A 92 -7.26 -2.48 -5.06
C CYS A 92 -8.74 -2.55 -4.66
N ALA A 93 -9.62 -2.98 -5.56
CA ALA A 93 -11.00 -3.32 -5.21
C ALA A 93 -10.99 -4.47 -4.18
N GLY A 94 -11.77 -4.34 -3.10
CA GLY A 94 -11.81 -5.31 -2.02
C GLY A 94 -10.53 -5.45 -1.18
N CYS A 95 -9.59 -4.51 -1.27
CA CYS A 95 -8.43 -4.47 -0.40
C CYS A 95 -8.84 -4.31 1.07
N ALA A 96 -8.30 -5.14 1.96
CA ALA A 96 -8.57 -5.14 3.39
C ALA A 96 -8.17 -3.83 4.10
N HIS A 97 -7.22 -3.09 3.53
CA HIS A 97 -6.83 -1.79 4.09
C HIS A 97 -7.97 -0.74 4.00
N ARG A 98 -8.88 -0.85 3.01
CA ARG A 98 -9.97 0.12 2.84
C ARG A 98 -10.93 0.17 4.03
N PRO A 99 -11.52 -0.94 4.49
CA PRO A 99 -12.42 -0.92 5.64
C PRO A 99 -11.71 -0.48 6.92
N LEU A 100 -10.45 -0.86 7.11
CA LEU A 100 -9.68 -0.41 8.26
C LEU A 100 -9.50 1.11 8.25
N PHE A 101 -9.01 1.70 7.16
CA PHE A 101 -8.81 3.15 7.09
C PHE A 101 -10.14 3.93 7.09
N TYR A 102 -11.21 3.34 6.56
CA TYR A 102 -12.55 3.88 6.76
C TYR A 102 -12.92 3.92 8.25
N ALA A 103 -12.66 2.84 9.00
CA ALA A 103 -12.88 2.79 10.44
C ALA A 103 -12.05 3.84 11.20
N LEU A 104 -10.75 3.94 10.92
CA LEU A 104 -9.85 4.94 11.53
C LEU A 104 -10.32 6.37 11.28
N LYS A 105 -10.73 6.68 10.05
CA LYS A 105 -11.34 7.98 9.72
C LYS A 105 -12.63 8.25 10.50
N ARG A 106 -13.51 7.26 10.57
CA ARG A 106 -14.80 7.39 11.29
C ARG A 106 -14.61 7.61 12.78
N LEU A 107 -13.52 7.08 13.35
CA LEU A 107 -13.13 7.31 14.74
C LEU A 107 -12.39 8.64 14.96
N GLY A 108 -12.03 9.35 13.89
CA GLY A 108 -11.34 10.64 13.99
C GLY A 108 -9.90 10.54 14.52
N LEU A 109 -9.24 9.40 14.30
CA LEU A 109 -7.91 9.15 14.83
C LEU A 109 -6.83 9.86 14.01
N TYR A 110 -5.80 10.35 14.68
CA TYR A 110 -4.55 10.77 14.07
C TYR A 110 -3.65 9.55 13.86
N VAL A 111 -3.40 9.21 12.61
CA VAL A 111 -2.72 7.97 12.23
C VAL A 111 -1.29 8.25 11.80
N PHE A 112 -0.34 7.68 12.52
CA PHE A 112 1.06 7.59 12.15
C PHE A 112 1.28 6.30 11.39
N GLY A 113 1.61 6.40 10.11
CA GLY A 113 1.91 5.25 9.29
C GLY A 113 3.34 5.26 8.78
N ASP A 114 3.60 4.37 7.86
CA ASP A 114 4.88 4.28 7.17
C ASP A 114 4.72 3.82 5.70
N ILE A 115 5.68 3.11 5.13
CA ILE A 115 5.75 2.81 3.70
C ILE A 115 5.12 1.45 3.39
N GLY A 116 4.06 1.46 2.61
CA GLY A 116 3.36 0.28 2.11
C GLY A 116 2.14 0.69 1.27
N CYS A 117 1.39 -0.27 0.74
CA CYS A 117 0.15 0.02 -0.01
C CYS A 117 -0.83 0.89 0.78
N TYR A 118 -0.85 0.74 2.09
CA TYR A 118 -1.69 1.51 3.01
C TYR A 118 -1.34 3.01 3.05
N ALA A 119 -0.15 3.43 2.61
CA ALA A 119 0.19 4.85 2.46
C ALA A 119 -0.78 5.57 1.50
N LEU A 120 -1.41 4.86 0.58
CA LEU A 120 -2.43 5.41 -0.31
C LEU A 120 -3.70 5.88 0.42
N ALA A 121 -3.87 5.52 1.70
CA ALA A 121 -4.95 6.04 2.53
C ALA A 121 -4.80 7.54 2.90
N VAL A 122 -3.67 8.17 2.59
CA VAL A 122 -3.49 9.63 2.67
C VAL A 122 -4.42 10.36 1.70
N ALA A 123 -4.72 9.74 0.56
CA ALA A 123 -5.54 10.36 -0.48
C ALA A 123 -7.04 10.38 -0.14
N PRO A 124 -7.77 11.41 -0.60
CA PRO A 124 -9.23 11.43 -0.51
C PRO A 124 -9.85 10.23 -1.29
N PRO A 125 -11.01 9.74 -0.87
CA PRO A 125 -11.85 10.17 0.26
C PRO A 125 -11.45 9.55 1.61
N LEU A 126 -10.47 8.65 1.68
CA LEU A 126 -10.02 8.06 2.94
C LEU A 126 -9.40 9.14 3.85
N SER A 127 -8.36 9.83 3.39
CA SER A 127 -7.68 10.89 4.16
C SER A 127 -7.46 10.50 5.63
N ALA A 128 -6.98 9.28 5.85
CA ALA A 128 -6.91 8.65 7.17
C ALA A 128 -5.48 8.24 7.56
N MET A 129 -4.48 8.81 6.89
CA MET A 129 -3.08 8.69 7.25
C MET A 129 -2.47 10.08 7.28
N HIS A 130 -1.88 10.47 8.40
CA HIS A 130 -1.52 11.85 8.68
C HIS A 130 -0.01 12.10 8.68
N ALA A 131 0.77 11.06 9.00
CA ALA A 131 2.22 11.12 8.97
C ALA A 131 2.80 9.82 8.39
N SER A 132 3.86 9.94 7.60
CA SER A 132 4.61 8.81 7.04
C SER A 132 6.04 9.27 6.79
N THR A 133 7.03 8.56 7.33
CA THR A 133 8.45 8.93 7.19
C THR A 133 9.25 7.81 6.55
N CYS A 134 9.49 6.72 7.27
CA CYS A 134 10.19 5.53 6.78
C CYS A 134 9.58 4.28 7.40
N MET A 135 9.99 3.11 6.92
CA MET A 135 9.48 1.83 7.44
C MET A 135 9.73 1.72 8.95
N GLY A 136 8.66 1.44 9.72
CA GLY A 136 8.67 1.33 11.18
C GLY A 136 8.53 2.64 11.96
N ALA A 137 8.69 3.80 11.33
CA ALA A 137 8.62 5.10 12.00
C ALA A 137 7.24 5.42 12.59
N GLY A 138 6.18 4.78 12.09
CA GLY A 138 4.81 5.01 12.57
C GLY A 138 4.67 4.76 14.08
N ILE A 139 5.26 3.68 14.59
CA ILE A 139 5.19 3.35 16.03
C ILE A 139 5.91 4.42 16.86
N GLY A 140 7.16 4.75 16.50
CA GLY A 140 7.93 5.80 17.19
C GLY A 140 7.27 7.16 17.13
N GLY A 141 6.67 7.51 15.97
CA GLY A 141 5.92 8.74 15.78
C GLY A 141 4.69 8.85 16.68
N ALA A 142 3.87 7.79 16.73
CA ALA A 142 2.69 7.74 17.61
C ALA A 142 3.09 7.79 19.09
N TYR A 143 4.13 7.05 19.46
CA TYR A 143 4.68 7.07 20.83
C TYR A 143 5.19 8.48 21.21
N GLY A 144 6.01 9.09 20.35
CA GLY A 144 6.55 10.43 20.58
C GLY A 144 5.45 11.51 20.69
N ALA A 145 4.46 11.47 19.81
CA ALA A 145 3.30 12.34 19.88
C ALA A 145 2.53 12.17 21.19
N GLY A 146 2.34 10.91 21.64
CA GLY A 146 1.72 10.59 22.92
C GLY A 146 2.50 11.18 24.11
N LYS A 147 3.84 11.14 24.09
CA LYS A 147 4.67 11.77 25.12
C LYS A 147 4.52 13.28 25.19
N VAL A 148 4.38 13.95 24.04
CA VAL A 148 4.22 15.41 23.98
C VAL A 148 2.81 15.85 24.39
N ILE A 149 1.77 15.15 23.90
CA ILE A 149 0.37 15.51 24.16
C ILE A 149 -0.08 15.04 25.56
N GLY A 150 0.59 14.04 26.13
CA GLY A 150 0.18 13.46 27.40
C GLY A 150 -1.14 12.71 27.30
N LYS A 151 -1.86 12.59 28.40
CA LYS A 151 -3.12 11.82 28.45
C LYS A 151 -4.25 12.37 27.57
N ASP A 152 -4.16 13.60 27.12
CA ASP A 152 -5.11 14.18 26.16
C ASP A 152 -5.03 13.54 24.78
N GLY A 153 -3.98 12.78 24.50
CA GLY A 153 -3.81 11.96 23.32
C GLY A 153 -4.51 10.59 23.35
N LEU A 154 -4.99 10.15 24.50
CA LEU A 154 -5.77 8.93 24.60
C LEU A 154 -7.03 9.00 23.73
N GLY A 155 -7.32 7.93 23.01
CA GLY A 155 -8.43 7.89 22.06
C GLY A 155 -8.23 8.66 20.76
N LYS A 156 -7.06 9.30 20.54
CA LYS A 156 -6.82 10.17 19.40
C LYS A 156 -5.68 9.73 18.48
N ILE A 157 -4.75 8.87 18.96
CA ILE A 157 -3.50 8.55 18.25
C ILE A 157 -3.38 7.04 18.08
N CYS A 158 -2.98 6.61 16.88
CA CYS A 158 -2.54 5.23 16.65
C CYS A 158 -1.40 5.16 15.62
N ALA A 159 -0.67 4.05 15.63
CA ALA A 159 0.30 3.68 14.60
C ALA A 159 -0.30 2.61 13.69
N VAL A 160 0.02 2.66 12.40
CA VAL A 160 -0.34 1.63 11.41
C VAL A 160 0.88 1.25 10.60
N LEU A 161 1.13 -0.05 10.45
CA LEU A 161 2.23 -0.56 9.63
C LEU A 161 1.87 -1.92 9.01
N GLY A 162 2.53 -2.29 7.93
CA GLY A 162 2.36 -3.59 7.28
C GLY A 162 3.08 -4.71 8.02
N ASP A 163 2.68 -5.93 7.73
CA ASP A 163 3.24 -7.19 8.23
C ASP A 163 4.75 -7.30 7.99
N SER A 164 5.20 -7.14 6.77
CA SER A 164 6.61 -7.12 6.40
C SER A 164 7.38 -6.01 7.13
N THR A 165 6.81 -4.80 7.18
CA THR A 165 7.42 -3.66 7.86
C THR A 165 7.58 -3.92 9.36
N PHE A 166 6.61 -4.59 9.98
CA PHE A 166 6.70 -4.96 11.40
C PHE A 166 7.96 -5.79 11.70
N PHE A 167 8.21 -6.83 10.91
CA PHE A 167 9.42 -7.64 11.07
C PHE A 167 10.69 -6.90 10.69
N HIS A 168 10.64 -6.07 9.66
CA HIS A 168 11.81 -5.32 9.17
C HIS A 168 12.30 -4.29 10.19
N SER A 169 11.40 -3.47 10.73
CA SER A 169 11.76 -2.30 11.56
C SER A 169 10.73 -1.89 12.60
N GLY A 170 9.60 -2.61 12.73
CA GLY A 170 8.54 -2.28 13.69
C GLY A 170 8.77 -2.81 15.09
N VAL A 171 9.53 -3.92 15.25
CA VAL A 171 9.76 -4.54 16.56
C VAL A 171 10.54 -3.62 17.50
N THR A 172 11.61 -2.99 17.00
CA THR A 172 12.47 -2.10 17.81
C THR A 172 11.70 -0.91 18.41
N PRO A 173 10.94 -0.10 17.65
CA PRO A 173 10.16 0.99 18.21
C PRO A 173 9.00 0.49 19.09
N LEU A 174 8.49 -0.73 18.88
CA LEU A 174 7.50 -1.32 19.79
C LEU A 174 8.12 -1.64 21.17
N VAL A 175 9.35 -2.18 21.19
CA VAL A 175 10.12 -2.38 22.43
C VAL A 175 10.30 -1.06 23.16
N ASP A 176 10.70 -0.01 22.46
CA ASP A 176 10.90 1.32 23.03
C ASP A 176 9.59 1.88 23.62
N ALA A 177 8.48 1.80 22.88
CA ALA A 177 7.18 2.26 23.34
C ALA A 177 6.72 1.51 24.61
N VAL A 178 6.92 0.19 24.68
CA VAL A 178 6.58 -0.61 25.86
C VAL A 178 7.49 -0.28 27.05
N TYR A 179 8.81 -0.27 26.84
CA TYR A 179 9.79 0.01 27.87
C TYR A 179 9.58 1.37 28.53
N ASN A 180 9.28 2.38 27.72
CA ASN A 180 9.05 3.76 28.17
C ASN A 180 7.59 4.07 28.53
N LYS A 181 6.77 3.04 28.76
CA LYS A 181 5.35 3.18 29.18
C LYS A 181 4.54 4.09 28.25
N GLY A 182 4.65 3.86 26.95
CA GLY A 182 3.79 4.48 25.96
C GLY A 182 2.37 3.92 26.03
N TYR A 183 1.39 4.67 25.54
CA TYR A 183 -0.01 4.26 25.50
C TYR A 183 -0.56 4.14 24.07
N SER A 184 0.27 4.35 23.04
CA SER A 184 -0.21 4.29 21.65
C SER A 184 -0.57 2.87 21.22
N THR A 185 -1.65 2.74 20.47
CA THR A 185 -2.06 1.49 19.84
C THR A 185 -1.34 1.32 18.51
N THR A 186 -0.70 0.16 18.32
CA THR A 186 -0.08 -0.23 17.05
C THR A 186 -0.98 -1.20 16.30
N ILE A 187 -1.31 -0.91 15.05
CA ILE A 187 -2.14 -1.76 14.20
C ILE A 187 -1.27 -2.39 13.12
N ILE A 188 -1.10 -3.70 13.16
CA ILE A 188 -0.35 -4.48 12.18
C ILE A 188 -1.31 -4.96 11.09
N LEU A 189 -1.03 -4.56 9.86
CA LEU A 189 -1.81 -4.92 8.66
C LEU A 189 -1.26 -6.21 8.07
N ASP A 190 -1.75 -7.35 8.56
CA ASP A 190 -1.36 -8.65 8.03
C ASP A 190 -2.14 -8.96 6.75
N ASN A 191 -1.47 -8.84 5.61
CA ASN A 191 -2.02 -9.23 4.31
C ASN A 191 -1.28 -10.42 3.69
N GLY A 192 -0.31 -11.01 4.41
CA GLY A 192 0.42 -12.22 4.07
C GLY A 192 1.44 -12.05 2.94
N ILE A 193 1.85 -10.82 2.58
CA ILE A 193 2.83 -10.60 1.51
C ILE A 193 3.37 -9.16 1.51
N THR A 194 4.62 -8.97 1.12
CA THR A 194 5.20 -7.64 0.86
C THR A 194 4.73 -7.12 -0.50
N ALA A 195 3.49 -6.61 -0.57
CA ALA A 195 2.79 -6.40 -1.82
C ALA A 195 3.37 -5.29 -2.70
N MET A 196 3.77 -4.15 -2.13
CA MET A 196 4.15 -2.94 -2.87
C MET A 196 5.39 -3.11 -3.73
N THR A 197 6.37 -3.87 -3.28
CA THR A 197 7.69 -4.00 -3.93
C THR A 197 7.81 -5.20 -4.86
N GLY A 198 6.75 -5.98 -5.03
CA GLY A 198 6.74 -7.12 -5.96
C GLY A 198 6.41 -8.47 -5.31
N GLN A 199 5.67 -8.46 -4.23
CA GLN A 199 5.08 -9.66 -3.61
C GLN A 199 6.12 -10.62 -3.00
N GLN A 200 7.09 -10.07 -2.29
CA GLN A 200 8.10 -10.86 -1.61
C GLN A 200 7.54 -11.53 -0.35
N GLU A 201 8.12 -12.68 -0.03
CA GLU A 201 7.92 -13.35 1.25
C GLU A 201 8.53 -12.55 2.40
N HIS A 202 8.05 -12.78 3.61
CA HIS A 202 8.56 -12.19 4.84
C HIS A 202 8.40 -13.18 6.01
N PRO A 203 9.00 -12.96 7.19
CA PRO A 203 9.00 -13.93 8.28
C PRO A 203 7.62 -14.41 8.77
N GLY A 204 6.55 -13.68 8.50
CA GLY A 204 5.18 -14.06 8.84
C GLY A 204 4.46 -14.90 7.78
N THR A 205 5.08 -15.24 6.64
CA THR A 205 4.43 -16.01 5.57
C THR A 205 4.67 -17.52 5.67
N GLY A 206 5.73 -17.95 6.37
CA GLY A 206 6.14 -19.35 6.46
C GLY A 206 6.95 -19.85 5.27
N TYR A 207 7.46 -18.93 4.45
CA TYR A 207 8.32 -19.23 3.30
C TYR A 207 9.58 -18.39 3.30
N THR A 208 10.68 -18.96 2.80
CA THR A 208 11.94 -18.25 2.57
C THR A 208 11.85 -17.37 1.31
N VAL A 209 12.86 -16.52 1.08
CA VAL A 209 12.98 -15.73 -0.15
C VAL A 209 13.04 -16.59 -1.44
N HIS A 210 13.34 -17.86 -1.31
CA HIS A 210 13.35 -18.85 -2.41
C HIS A 210 12.06 -19.69 -2.46
N SER A 211 11.01 -19.26 -1.74
CA SER A 211 9.72 -19.97 -1.65
C SER A 211 9.81 -21.40 -1.06
N GLU A 212 10.81 -21.65 -0.23
CA GLU A 212 10.95 -22.89 0.52
C GLU A 212 10.17 -22.80 1.84
N PRO A 213 9.41 -23.83 2.26
CA PRO A 213 8.72 -23.84 3.54
C PRO A 213 9.70 -23.61 4.71
N THR A 214 9.33 -22.76 5.67
CA THR A 214 10.12 -22.46 6.86
C THR A 214 9.23 -22.13 8.05
N THR A 215 9.83 -21.83 9.19
CA THR A 215 9.12 -21.39 10.39
C THR A 215 8.43 -20.05 10.15
N MET A 216 7.13 -20.00 10.38
CA MET A 216 6.35 -18.77 10.41
C MET A 216 6.47 -18.11 11.79
N ILE A 217 6.81 -16.83 11.85
CA ILE A 217 6.86 -16.07 13.08
C ILE A 217 5.47 -15.51 13.38
N ASP A 218 4.96 -15.79 14.56
CA ASP A 218 3.66 -15.31 15.03
C ASP A 218 3.76 -13.89 15.58
N TYR A 219 2.94 -12.98 15.07
CA TYR A 219 2.92 -11.57 15.47
C TYR A 219 2.49 -11.37 16.92
N GLU A 220 1.51 -12.16 17.37
CA GLU A 220 0.97 -12.06 18.72
C GLU A 220 1.99 -12.50 19.76
N GLN A 221 2.64 -13.65 19.50
CA GLN A 221 3.70 -14.16 20.38
C GLN A 221 4.87 -13.18 20.43
N LEU A 222 5.29 -12.62 19.31
CA LEU A 222 6.37 -11.64 19.26
C LEU A 222 6.00 -10.34 19.99
N ALA A 223 4.79 -9.83 19.81
CA ALA A 223 4.31 -8.64 20.53
C ALA A 223 4.27 -8.89 22.05
N LYS A 224 3.80 -10.05 22.47
CA LYS A 224 3.80 -10.45 23.90
C LYS A 224 5.23 -10.62 24.45
N ALA A 225 6.15 -11.20 23.68
CA ALA A 225 7.54 -11.39 24.08
C ALA A 225 8.27 -10.06 24.34
N VAL A 226 7.92 -9.00 23.61
CA VAL A 226 8.47 -7.65 23.85
C VAL A 226 7.73 -6.88 24.97
N GLY A 227 6.75 -7.51 25.62
CA GLY A 227 6.08 -6.96 26.80
C GLY A 227 4.71 -6.33 26.58
N VAL A 228 4.14 -6.40 25.38
CA VAL A 228 2.77 -5.93 25.12
C VAL A 228 1.78 -6.84 25.84
N LYS A 229 0.95 -6.27 26.72
CA LYS A 229 -0.07 -7.02 27.50
C LYS A 229 -1.40 -7.15 26.77
N HIS A 230 -1.70 -6.23 25.87
CA HIS A 230 -2.99 -6.12 25.19
C HIS A 230 -2.77 -6.33 23.67
N VAL A 231 -3.06 -7.55 23.23
CA VAL A 231 -3.00 -7.93 21.81
C VAL A 231 -4.36 -8.42 21.41
N ARG A 232 -4.90 -7.83 20.34
CA ARG A 232 -6.23 -8.18 19.77
C ARG A 232 -6.10 -8.54 18.31
N LYS A 233 -6.95 -9.43 17.84
CA LYS A 233 -7.08 -9.76 16.41
C LYS A 233 -8.42 -9.27 15.88
N VAL A 234 -8.44 -8.74 14.66
CA VAL A 234 -9.66 -8.25 14.01
C VAL A 234 -9.71 -8.66 12.55
N ASP A 235 -10.89 -8.98 12.06
CA ASP A 235 -11.15 -9.10 10.63
C ASP A 235 -11.59 -7.73 10.09
N PRO A 236 -10.75 -7.01 9.33
CA PRO A 236 -11.08 -5.66 8.87
C PRO A 236 -12.32 -5.61 7.97
N TYR A 237 -12.74 -6.74 7.38
CA TYR A 237 -13.99 -6.82 6.63
C TYR A 237 -15.24 -6.78 7.52
N LYS A 238 -15.11 -6.97 8.82
CA LYS A 238 -16.16 -6.76 9.82
C LYS A 238 -16.01 -5.35 10.41
N VAL A 239 -16.51 -4.35 9.68
CA VAL A 239 -16.23 -2.93 9.93
C VAL A 239 -16.62 -2.49 11.34
N ASN A 240 -17.81 -2.86 11.82
CA ASN A 240 -18.31 -2.44 13.13
C ASN A 240 -17.51 -3.07 14.28
N GLU A 241 -17.26 -4.39 14.23
CA GLU A 241 -16.44 -5.09 15.23
C GLU A 241 -15.01 -4.48 15.27
N THR A 242 -14.42 -4.22 14.11
CA THR A 242 -13.11 -3.59 14.01
C THR A 242 -13.10 -2.19 14.65
N MET A 243 -14.13 -1.38 14.42
CA MET A 243 -14.27 -0.06 15.03
C MET A 243 -14.41 -0.12 16.55
N GLU A 244 -15.12 -1.11 17.08
CA GLU A 244 -15.27 -1.30 18.52
C GLU A 244 -13.94 -1.65 19.17
N VAL A 245 -13.22 -2.63 18.63
CA VAL A 245 -11.89 -3.02 19.14
C VAL A 245 -10.90 -1.86 19.06
N ILE A 246 -10.86 -1.13 17.94
CA ILE A 246 -9.96 0.03 17.82
C ILE A 246 -10.32 1.08 18.88
N ARG A 247 -11.60 1.40 19.06
CA ARG A 247 -12.05 2.38 20.06
C ARG A 247 -11.67 1.97 21.48
N GLU A 248 -11.78 0.68 21.81
CA GLU A 248 -11.36 0.14 23.11
C GLU A 248 -9.86 0.31 23.33
N GLU A 249 -9.05 -0.13 22.35
CA GLU A 249 -7.61 -0.16 22.51
C GLU A 249 -6.96 1.23 22.47
N VAL A 250 -7.43 2.16 21.64
CA VAL A 250 -6.87 3.53 21.59
C VAL A 250 -7.15 4.36 22.86
N ASN A 251 -8.18 3.98 23.63
CA ASN A 251 -8.49 4.60 24.93
C ASN A 251 -7.73 3.97 26.11
N ARG A 252 -6.93 2.94 25.86
CA ARG A 252 -6.17 2.24 26.89
C ARG A 252 -4.91 3.02 27.28
N ASP A 253 -4.70 3.21 28.59
CA ASP A 253 -3.49 3.84 29.12
C ASP A 253 -2.31 2.85 29.19
N ALA A 254 -2.05 2.17 28.08
CA ALA A 254 -0.94 1.24 27.89
C ALA A 254 -0.70 0.98 26.41
N ALA A 255 0.51 0.59 26.05
CA ALA A 255 0.80 0.11 24.71
C ALA A 255 -0.04 -1.13 24.37
N SER A 256 -0.71 -1.11 23.22
CA SER A 256 -1.50 -2.22 22.71
C SER A 256 -1.20 -2.52 21.25
N VAL A 257 -1.50 -3.73 20.82
CA VAL A 257 -1.33 -4.18 19.44
C VAL A 257 -2.64 -4.75 18.92
N ILE A 258 -3.04 -4.30 17.75
CA ILE A 258 -4.14 -4.89 16.98
C ILE A 258 -3.53 -5.52 15.72
N ILE A 259 -3.84 -6.79 15.44
CA ILE A 259 -3.39 -7.53 14.27
C ILE A 259 -4.60 -7.77 13.37
N THR A 260 -4.54 -7.34 12.10
CA THR A 260 -5.59 -7.74 11.16
C THR A 260 -5.38 -9.18 10.74
N GLU A 261 -6.46 -9.96 10.71
CA GLU A 261 -6.43 -11.36 10.28
C GLU A 261 -7.48 -11.60 9.18
N ASN A 262 -7.44 -12.77 8.54
CA ASN A 262 -8.36 -13.13 7.45
C ASN A 262 -8.45 -12.08 6.33
N SER A 263 -7.37 -11.35 6.11
CA SER A 263 -7.30 -10.18 5.25
C SER A 263 -6.21 -10.26 4.18
N PRO A 264 -6.00 -11.42 3.52
CA PRO A 264 -4.90 -11.59 2.58
C PRO A 264 -4.97 -10.59 1.43
N CYS A 265 -3.82 -10.25 0.89
CA CYS A 265 -3.71 -9.40 -0.29
C CYS A 265 -4.61 -9.92 -1.42
N ILE A 266 -5.17 -9.00 -2.21
CA ILE A 266 -6.09 -9.35 -3.30
C ILE A 266 -5.45 -10.31 -4.32
N LEU A 267 -4.14 -10.27 -4.47
CA LEU A 267 -3.40 -11.16 -5.38
C LEU A 267 -3.39 -12.60 -4.87
N LEU A 268 -3.20 -12.81 -3.57
CA LEU A 268 -3.32 -14.13 -2.93
C LEU A 268 -4.75 -14.65 -3.00
N ARG A 269 -5.74 -13.77 -2.86
CA ARG A 269 -7.16 -14.11 -2.98
C ARG A 269 -7.58 -14.57 -4.37
N ARG A 270 -6.91 -14.09 -5.43
CA ARG A 270 -7.15 -14.58 -6.80
C ARG A 270 -6.77 -16.05 -6.96
N ALA A 271 -5.68 -16.47 -6.31
CA ALA A 271 -5.26 -17.87 -6.30
C ALA A 271 -6.10 -18.73 -5.34
N LYS A 272 -6.53 -18.16 -4.19
CA LYS A 272 -7.32 -18.84 -3.16
C LYS A 272 -8.43 -17.92 -2.66
N PRO A 273 -9.64 -17.94 -3.28
CA PRO A 273 -10.78 -17.13 -2.86
C PRO A 273 -11.16 -17.36 -1.40
N LEU A 274 -11.63 -16.32 -0.72
CA LEU A 274 -12.12 -16.42 0.64
C LEU A 274 -13.58 -16.90 0.63
N GLU A 275 -13.85 -18.05 1.25
CA GLU A 275 -15.19 -18.66 1.34
C GLU A 275 -16.19 -17.84 2.14
N LYS A 276 -15.70 -16.91 2.99
CA LYS A 276 -16.55 -16.05 3.82
C LYS A 276 -17.42 -15.06 3.05
N PHE A 277 -17.13 -14.79 1.79
CA PHE A 277 -17.90 -13.86 0.97
C PHE A 277 -19.05 -14.59 0.24
N LYS A 278 -20.28 -14.11 0.49
CA LYS A 278 -21.51 -14.76 0.03
C LYS A 278 -21.79 -14.57 -1.45
N SER A 279 -21.28 -13.51 -2.06
CA SER A 279 -21.54 -13.20 -3.47
C SER A 279 -20.26 -12.80 -4.19
N PRO A 280 -20.10 -13.16 -5.46
CA PRO A 280 -18.94 -12.73 -6.27
C PRO A 280 -18.94 -11.22 -6.55
N TRP A 281 -20.08 -10.57 -6.55
CA TRP A 281 -20.22 -9.13 -6.75
C TRP A 281 -21.54 -8.61 -6.15
N TYR A 282 -21.64 -7.29 -6.01
CA TYR A 282 -22.81 -6.58 -5.47
C TYR A 282 -23.30 -5.52 -6.46
N ALA A 283 -24.61 -5.23 -6.42
CA ALA A 283 -25.28 -4.22 -7.23
C ALA A 283 -25.96 -3.18 -6.33
N ILE A 284 -26.32 -2.04 -6.92
CA ILE A 284 -27.12 -1.00 -6.27
C ILE A 284 -28.58 -1.18 -6.65
N ASP A 285 -29.44 -1.31 -5.66
CA ASP A 285 -30.87 -1.12 -5.82
C ASP A 285 -31.15 0.38 -6.01
N ALA A 286 -31.52 0.73 -7.24
CA ALA A 286 -31.76 2.12 -7.61
C ALA A 286 -32.92 2.75 -6.85
N GLU A 287 -33.92 1.97 -6.45
CA GLU A 287 -35.10 2.47 -5.73
C GLU A 287 -34.78 2.77 -4.26
N LYS A 288 -33.92 1.98 -3.63
CA LYS A 288 -33.51 2.17 -2.24
C LYS A 288 -32.35 3.19 -2.08
N CYS A 289 -31.54 3.39 -3.11
CA CYS A 289 -30.39 4.27 -3.02
C CYS A 289 -30.81 5.74 -2.87
N ARG A 290 -30.43 6.38 -1.78
CA ARG A 290 -30.72 7.80 -1.48
C ARG A 290 -29.69 8.77 -2.05
N GLY A 291 -28.65 8.31 -2.72
CA GLY A 291 -27.59 9.18 -3.26
C GLY A 291 -26.73 9.87 -2.20
N CYS A 292 -26.64 9.32 -1.00
CA CYS A 292 -25.94 9.93 0.16
C CYS A 292 -24.40 9.86 0.08
N LYS A 293 -23.85 9.12 -0.87
CA LYS A 293 -22.40 8.94 -1.14
C LYS A 293 -21.59 8.31 0.01
N VAL A 294 -22.19 7.85 1.10
CA VAL A 294 -21.48 7.28 2.27
C VAL A 294 -20.62 6.08 1.87
N CYS A 295 -21.14 5.21 1.01
CA CYS A 295 -20.40 4.04 0.49
C CYS A 295 -19.19 4.41 -0.36
N LEU A 296 -19.17 5.57 -1.03
CA LEU A 296 -17.98 6.06 -1.75
C LEU A 296 -16.83 6.42 -0.81
N GLY A 297 -17.12 6.63 0.49
CA GLY A 297 -16.11 6.91 1.51
C GLY A 297 -15.08 5.80 1.72
N ILE A 298 -15.38 4.56 1.30
CA ILE A 298 -14.39 3.46 1.29
C ILE A 298 -13.39 3.55 0.13
N ASN A 299 -13.59 4.48 -0.80
CA ASN A 299 -12.72 4.68 -1.96
C ASN A 299 -12.56 3.42 -2.84
N CYS A 300 -13.59 2.60 -3.01
CA CYS A 300 -13.50 1.39 -3.83
C CYS A 300 -13.48 1.71 -5.32
N PRO A 301 -12.48 1.27 -6.12
CA PRO A 301 -12.42 1.57 -7.55
C PRO A 301 -13.52 0.89 -8.37
N ALA A 302 -14.19 -0.12 -7.81
CA ALA A 302 -15.39 -0.71 -8.43
C ALA A 302 -16.63 0.20 -8.32
N MET A 303 -16.55 1.31 -7.55
CA MET A 303 -17.69 2.20 -7.32
C MET A 303 -17.47 3.53 -8.04
N SER A 304 -18.50 4.01 -8.70
CA SER A 304 -18.53 5.32 -9.35
C SER A 304 -19.82 6.07 -9.02
N TRP A 305 -19.80 7.37 -9.24
CA TRP A 305 -20.96 8.23 -9.08
C TRP A 305 -21.54 8.58 -10.46
N LEU A 306 -22.82 8.33 -10.64
CA LEU A 306 -23.57 8.78 -11.81
C LEU A 306 -24.47 9.96 -11.39
N GLU A 307 -24.24 11.12 -11.97
CA GLU A 307 -25.08 12.29 -11.74
C GLU A 307 -26.40 12.17 -12.49
N GLY A 308 -27.47 12.64 -11.88
CA GLY A 308 -28.81 12.64 -12.42
C GLY A 308 -29.84 12.86 -11.31
N ALA A 309 -30.84 13.66 -11.57
CA ALA A 309 -31.92 13.89 -10.62
C ALA A 309 -33.04 12.87 -10.85
N ASP A 310 -32.96 11.74 -10.16
CA ASP A 310 -34.01 10.73 -10.17
C ASP A 310 -34.81 10.77 -8.88
N LEU A 311 -36.03 10.28 -8.94
CA LEU A 311 -36.87 10.03 -7.78
C LEU A 311 -36.72 8.56 -7.35
N THR A 312 -36.67 8.32 -6.04
CA THR A 312 -36.89 6.99 -5.46
C THR A 312 -38.39 6.70 -5.42
N LYS A 313 -38.82 5.45 -5.14
CA LYS A 313 -40.21 5.08 -4.97
C LYS A 313 -40.99 5.96 -3.97
N ASP A 314 -40.27 6.42 -2.93
CA ASP A 314 -40.87 7.28 -1.90
C ASP A 314 -40.92 8.77 -2.31
N GLY A 315 -40.65 9.09 -3.57
CA GLY A 315 -40.64 10.48 -4.06
C GLY A 315 -39.43 11.30 -3.58
N HIS A 316 -38.43 10.69 -2.95
CA HIS A 316 -37.25 11.37 -2.42
C HIS A 316 -36.33 11.81 -3.56
N LYS A 317 -36.04 13.13 -3.69
CA LYS A 317 -35.15 13.67 -4.71
C LYS A 317 -33.70 13.39 -4.34
N ARG A 318 -32.93 12.87 -5.28
CA ARG A 318 -31.48 12.67 -5.17
C ARG A 318 -30.74 13.31 -6.35
N LYS A 319 -29.46 13.67 -6.14
CA LYS A 319 -28.61 14.28 -7.17
C LYS A 319 -27.93 13.24 -8.09
N GLY A 320 -28.10 11.97 -7.82
CA GLY A 320 -27.49 10.87 -8.56
C GLY A 320 -27.47 9.58 -7.77
N ILE A 321 -26.83 8.57 -8.33
CA ILE A 321 -26.76 7.22 -7.80
C ILE A 321 -25.32 6.68 -7.85
N VAL A 322 -25.00 5.79 -6.93
CA VAL A 322 -23.75 5.01 -6.99
C VAL A 322 -23.95 3.84 -7.94
N LEU A 323 -22.91 3.57 -8.74
CA LEU A 323 -22.83 2.38 -9.58
C LEU A 323 -21.72 1.47 -9.06
N ILE A 324 -21.90 0.16 -9.20
CA ILE A 324 -20.88 -0.86 -8.91
C ILE A 324 -20.55 -1.60 -10.21
N ASN A 325 -19.30 -1.53 -10.63
CA ASN A 325 -18.81 -2.29 -11.78
C ASN A 325 -18.63 -3.76 -11.35
N LYS A 326 -19.39 -4.67 -11.96
CA LYS A 326 -19.39 -6.11 -11.64
C LYS A 326 -18.03 -6.77 -11.91
N ASP A 327 -17.30 -6.33 -12.94
CA ASP A 327 -16.04 -6.94 -13.33
C ASP A 327 -14.88 -6.55 -12.40
N GLN A 328 -15.05 -5.47 -11.65
CA GLN A 328 -14.09 -4.99 -10.64
C GLN A 328 -14.49 -5.37 -9.22
N CYS A 329 -15.77 -5.61 -8.97
CA CYS A 329 -16.26 -5.97 -7.64
C CYS A 329 -15.81 -7.40 -7.28
N VAL A 330 -15.31 -7.57 -6.06
CA VAL A 330 -14.82 -8.86 -5.53
C VAL A 330 -15.70 -9.39 -4.40
N GLY A 331 -16.90 -8.87 -4.23
CA GLY A 331 -17.89 -9.36 -3.26
C GLY A 331 -17.50 -9.21 -1.79
N CYS A 332 -16.66 -8.26 -1.40
CA CYS A 332 -16.12 -8.15 -0.04
C CYS A 332 -17.10 -7.62 1.04
N GLU A 333 -18.31 -7.28 0.68
CA GLU A 333 -19.44 -6.86 1.56
C GLU A 333 -19.22 -5.59 2.40
N VAL A 334 -18.05 -4.94 2.33
CA VAL A 334 -17.79 -3.73 3.13
C VAL A 334 -18.79 -2.61 2.86
N CYS A 335 -19.12 -2.38 1.59
CA CYS A 335 -20.09 -1.35 1.21
C CYS A 335 -21.52 -1.67 1.67
N VAL A 336 -21.86 -2.96 1.79
CA VAL A 336 -23.17 -3.42 2.31
C VAL A 336 -23.33 -2.99 3.76
N GLN A 337 -22.31 -3.26 4.61
CA GLN A 337 -22.33 -2.95 6.05
C GLN A 337 -22.46 -1.45 6.35
N ILE A 338 -21.98 -0.59 5.47
CA ILE A 338 -22.02 0.87 5.69
C ILE A 338 -23.23 1.55 5.04
N CYS A 339 -24.00 0.82 4.23
CA CYS A 339 -25.21 1.35 3.61
C CYS A 339 -26.39 1.33 4.58
N LYS A 340 -26.77 2.49 5.11
CA LYS A 340 -27.89 2.64 6.05
C LYS A 340 -29.27 2.39 5.40
N PHE A 341 -29.33 2.32 4.08
CA PHE A 341 -30.59 2.18 3.33
C PHE A 341 -30.75 0.80 2.70
N GLU A 342 -29.84 -0.13 3.02
CA GLU A 342 -29.85 -1.50 2.47
C GLU A 342 -29.98 -1.54 0.93
N ALA A 343 -29.42 -0.52 0.29
CA ALA A 343 -29.50 -0.36 -1.16
C ALA A 343 -28.39 -1.13 -1.91
N ILE A 344 -27.58 -1.94 -1.23
CA ILE A 344 -26.50 -2.72 -1.83
C ILE A 344 -26.81 -4.19 -1.60
N MET A 345 -27.08 -4.91 -2.69
CA MET A 345 -27.54 -6.28 -2.68
C MET A 345 -26.64 -7.19 -3.54
N PRO A 346 -26.64 -8.52 -3.30
CA PRO A 346 -25.97 -9.46 -4.19
C PRO A 346 -26.39 -9.25 -5.65
N GLY A 347 -25.42 -9.26 -6.56
CA GLY A 347 -25.71 -9.17 -7.98
C GLY A 347 -26.40 -10.43 -8.49
N THR A 348 -27.41 -10.26 -9.32
CA THR A 348 -28.04 -11.38 -10.04
C THR A 348 -27.16 -11.82 -11.19
N LYS A 349 -27.11 -13.14 -11.45
CA LYS A 349 -26.35 -13.73 -12.57
C LYS A 349 -26.83 -13.26 -13.93
#